data_33fc950ade96d8e2e50b7e6ebdc66939
#
_entry.id   33fc950ade96d8e2e50b7e6ebdc66939
#
_cell.length_a   1.000
_cell.length_b   1.000
_cell.length_c   1.000
_cell.angle_alpha   90.00
_cell.angle_beta   90.00
_cell.angle_gamma   90.00
#
_symmetry.space_group_name_H-M   'P 1'
#
loop_
_entity.id
_entity.type
_entity.pdbx_description
1 polymer ?
#
loop_
_entity_poly.entity_id
_entity_poly.type
_entity_poly.pdbx_seq_one_letter_code
_entity_poly.pdbx_strand_id
1 'polypeptide(L)'
;FNNKLDVMSLDAILNADIIGNTSISYIYDFDFTTDYLGKEYKNYGTSRISFSSNPNEILSITSNFGIGRDIAFNSDDPEIGKELNLFSRIRFQINNSFSIANSIDFSRLKYMKKNEFYYKGFIYRADSKYQFTNSLGIRLVIELNDFNDYLFIQPLFEWTPNPFTIFYIGGNQNLT
;
A
#
# COMPACT_ATOMS: atom_id res chain seq x y z
N PHE A 1 -9.11 33.06 -2.38
CA PHE A 1 -9.25 32.15 -1.22
C PHE A 1 -7.93 31.39 -1.09
N ASN A 2 -7.17 31.64 -0.01
CA ASN A 2 -6.00 30.83 0.34
C ASN A 2 -6.54 29.52 0.92
N ASN A 3 -6.48 28.43 0.15
CA ASN A 3 -6.72 27.07 0.63
C ASN A 3 -5.52 26.62 1.48
N LYS A 4 -5.27 27.26 2.60
CA LYS A 4 -4.25 26.86 3.53
C LYS A 4 -4.87 25.83 4.47
N LEU A 5 -4.33 24.61 4.44
CA LEU A 5 -4.63 23.58 5.43
C LEU A 5 -3.88 23.97 6.71
N ASP A 6 -4.59 24.37 7.74
CA ASP A 6 -4.03 24.59 9.06
C ASP A 6 -4.37 23.37 9.93
N VAL A 7 -3.35 22.64 10.37
CA VAL A 7 -3.46 21.39 11.16
C VAL A 7 -2.77 21.59 12.49
N MET A 8 -3.43 21.22 13.58
CA MET A 8 -2.82 21.03 14.89
C MET A 8 -2.95 19.55 15.27
N SER A 9 -1.84 18.83 15.32
CA SER A 9 -1.79 17.40 15.54
C SER A 9 -0.82 17.00 16.65
N LEU A 10 -0.99 15.78 17.16
CA LEU A 10 -0.10 15.09 18.06
C LEU A 10 0.18 13.70 17.50
N ASP A 11 1.45 13.35 17.33
CA ASP A 11 1.89 12.05 16.87
C ASP A 11 2.65 11.34 18.00
N ALA A 12 2.28 10.09 18.27
CA ALA A 12 2.99 9.22 19.18
C ALA A 12 3.49 7.98 18.45
N ILE A 13 4.78 7.69 18.56
CA ILE A 13 5.43 6.59 17.85
C ILE A 13 6.14 5.69 18.86
N LEU A 14 5.83 4.40 18.83
CA LEU A 14 6.52 3.36 19.58
C LEU A 14 7.10 2.35 18.61
N ASN A 15 8.40 2.06 18.74
CA ASN A 15 9.10 1.10 17.90
C ASN A 15 9.73 0.01 18.76
N ALA A 16 9.69 -1.22 18.29
CA ALA A 16 10.35 -2.37 18.88
C ALA A 16 11.01 -3.22 17.81
N ASP A 17 12.31 -3.48 18.00
CA ASP A 17 13.08 -4.41 17.19
C ASP A 17 13.20 -5.75 17.92
N ILE A 18 12.91 -6.82 17.22
CA ILE A 18 12.88 -8.19 17.73
C ILE A 18 13.96 -9.01 17.00
N ILE A 19 14.39 -10.11 17.61
CA ILE A 19 15.33 -11.06 17.01
C ILE A 19 14.82 -11.53 15.64
N GLY A 20 15.73 -11.75 14.69
CA GLY A 20 15.39 -12.24 13.35
C GLY A 20 14.99 -11.15 12.36
N ASN A 21 15.59 -9.96 12.45
CA ASN A 21 15.31 -8.81 11.56
C ASN A 21 13.81 -8.49 11.49
N THR A 22 13.18 -8.47 12.65
CA THR A 22 11.77 -8.19 12.80
C THR A 22 11.58 -6.89 13.56
N SER A 23 10.75 -6.00 13.04
CA SER A 23 10.38 -4.75 13.70
C SER A 23 8.86 -4.59 13.75
N ILE A 24 8.38 -4.01 14.84
CA ILE A 24 6.99 -3.61 15.04
C ILE A 24 6.98 -2.14 15.39
N SER A 25 6.11 -1.38 14.74
CA SER A 25 5.88 0.03 15.04
C SER A 25 4.40 0.27 15.31
N TYR A 26 4.11 1.02 16.33
CA TYR A 26 2.78 1.56 16.59
C TYR A 26 2.83 3.07 16.45
N ILE A 27 1.92 3.62 15.68
CA ILE A 27 1.80 5.06 15.42
C ILE A 27 0.37 5.45 15.77
N TYR A 28 0.25 6.48 16.57
CA TYR A 28 -1.02 7.13 16.87
C TYR A 28 -0.96 8.58 16.44
N ASP A 29 -1.72 8.92 15.42
CA ASP A 29 -1.86 10.27 14.88
C ASP A 29 -3.19 10.83 15.38
N PHE A 30 -3.17 12.00 16.03
CA PHE A 30 -4.37 12.65 16.53
C PHE A 30 -4.42 14.11 16.11
N ASP A 31 -5.46 14.48 15.38
CA ASP A 31 -5.71 15.83 14.92
C ASP A 31 -6.72 16.51 15.83
N PHE A 32 -6.27 17.56 16.53
CA PHE A 32 -7.13 18.41 17.36
C PHE A 32 -8.04 19.26 16.51
N THR A 33 -7.48 19.91 15.50
CA THR A 33 -8.22 20.72 14.54
C THR A 33 -7.57 20.66 13.16
N THR A 34 -8.42 20.65 12.14
CA THR A 34 -8.02 20.79 10.73
C THR A 34 -9.00 21.70 10.04
N ASP A 35 -8.52 22.78 9.44
CA ASP A 35 -9.34 23.65 8.60
C ASP A 35 -9.19 23.23 7.13
N TYR A 36 -10.28 22.81 6.51
CA TYR A 36 -10.33 22.41 5.12
C TYR A 36 -11.56 22.96 4.42
N LEU A 37 -11.39 23.67 3.31
CA LEU A 37 -12.45 24.36 2.54
C LEU A 37 -13.35 25.26 3.39
N GLY A 38 -12.80 25.91 4.43
CA GLY A 38 -13.54 26.80 5.32
C GLY A 38 -14.42 26.08 6.36
N LYS A 39 -14.24 24.76 6.51
CA LYS A 39 -14.88 23.92 7.52
C LYS A 39 -13.85 23.41 8.51
N GLU A 40 -14.13 23.54 9.79
CA GLU A 40 -13.27 23.08 10.87
C GLU A 40 -13.64 21.65 11.29
N TYR A 41 -12.66 20.74 11.28
CA TYR A 41 -12.80 19.35 11.72
C TYR A 41 -12.03 19.16 13.02
N LYS A 42 -12.58 18.44 13.98
CA LYS A 42 -12.02 18.33 15.33
C LYS A 42 -11.98 16.88 15.83
N ASN A 43 -10.94 16.61 16.63
CA ASN A 43 -10.83 15.41 17.46
C ASN A 43 -10.99 14.09 16.65
N TYR A 44 -10.22 13.93 15.59
CA TYR A 44 -10.14 12.71 14.83
C TYR A 44 -8.69 12.20 14.78
N GLY A 45 -8.48 11.01 14.29
CA GLY A 45 -7.13 10.45 14.18
C GLY A 45 -7.15 8.97 13.96
N THR A 46 -5.96 8.42 13.68
CA THR A 46 -5.75 7.04 13.30
C THR A 46 -4.71 6.35 14.17
N SER A 47 -4.93 5.07 14.42
CA SER A 47 -3.96 4.17 15.03
C SER A 47 -3.44 3.23 13.96
N ARG A 48 -2.12 3.13 13.80
CA ARG A 48 -1.47 2.23 12.84
C ARG A 48 -0.50 1.29 13.54
N ILE A 49 -0.52 0.03 13.13
CA ILE A 49 0.49 -0.96 13.49
C ILE A 49 1.19 -1.36 12.21
N SER A 50 2.51 -1.24 12.20
CA SER A 50 3.38 -1.69 11.13
C SER A 50 4.21 -2.87 11.60
N PHE A 51 4.33 -3.88 10.76
CA PHE A 51 5.14 -5.06 10.99
C PHE A 51 6.05 -5.28 9.80
N SER A 52 7.34 -5.49 10.04
CA SER A 52 8.31 -5.87 9.03
C SER A 52 9.18 -7.00 9.55
N SER A 53 9.37 -8.03 8.75
CA SER A 53 10.19 -9.17 9.14
C SER A 53 10.91 -9.76 7.94
N ASN A 54 12.22 -9.99 8.09
CA ASN A 54 13.08 -10.70 7.15
C ASN A 54 13.83 -11.80 7.91
N PRO A 55 13.11 -12.86 8.35
CA PRO A 55 13.70 -13.89 9.24
C PRO A 55 14.82 -14.67 8.57
N ASN A 56 14.85 -14.72 7.26
CA ASN A 56 15.88 -15.33 6.44
C ASN A 56 15.90 -14.73 5.02
N GLU A 57 16.79 -15.19 4.16
CA GLU A 57 16.94 -14.72 2.77
C GLU A 57 15.76 -15.12 1.87
N ILE A 58 14.94 -16.09 2.29
CA ILE A 58 13.83 -16.63 1.50
C ILE A 58 12.55 -15.81 1.69
N LEU A 59 12.30 -15.31 2.90
CA LEU A 59 11.03 -14.71 3.28
C LEU A 59 11.19 -13.27 3.73
N SER A 60 10.39 -12.38 3.13
CA SER A 60 10.21 -10.99 3.57
C SER A 60 8.73 -10.69 3.71
N ILE A 61 8.33 -10.13 4.83
CA ILE A 61 6.95 -9.76 5.14
C ILE A 61 6.93 -8.29 5.56
N THR A 62 6.02 -7.52 4.98
CA THR A 62 5.70 -6.16 5.43
C THR A 62 4.19 -6.03 5.51
N SER A 63 3.67 -5.57 6.63
CA SER A 63 2.24 -5.35 6.82
C SER A 63 1.98 -4.09 7.62
N ASN A 64 0.95 -3.34 7.23
CA ASN A 64 0.46 -2.17 7.93
C ASN A 64 -1.04 -2.30 8.12
N PHE A 65 -1.50 -2.08 9.32
CA PHE A 65 -2.91 -2.06 9.67
C PHE A 65 -3.24 -0.73 10.33
N GLY A 66 -4.23 -0.02 9.79
CA GLY A 66 -4.69 1.25 10.29
C GLY A 66 -6.19 1.24 10.57
N ILE A 67 -6.58 1.84 11.69
CA ILE A 67 -7.98 2.04 12.05
C ILE A 67 -8.14 3.40 12.73
N GLY A 68 -9.22 4.09 12.42
CA GLY A 68 -9.45 5.40 13.04
C GLY A 68 -10.58 6.17 12.39
N ARG A 69 -10.37 7.49 12.36
CA ARG A 69 -11.28 8.44 11.72
C ARG A 69 -10.45 9.39 10.88
N ASP A 70 -10.90 9.65 9.66
CA ASP A 70 -10.26 10.56 8.72
C ASP A 70 -11.30 11.35 7.94
N ILE A 71 -10.87 12.44 7.31
CA ILE A 71 -11.72 13.31 6.50
C ILE A 71 -11.85 12.73 5.09
N ALA A 72 -13.06 12.70 4.55
CA ALA A 72 -13.34 12.31 3.17
C ALA A 72 -13.00 13.45 2.19
N PHE A 73 -11.73 13.81 2.04
CA PHE A 73 -11.26 14.95 1.23
C PHE A 73 -11.75 14.95 -0.23
N ASN A 74 -11.97 13.77 -0.80
CA ASN A 74 -12.42 13.61 -2.20
C ASN A 74 -13.95 13.62 -2.37
N SER A 75 -14.69 13.97 -1.33
CA SER A 75 -16.15 14.10 -1.37
C SER A 75 -16.57 15.54 -1.68
N ASP A 76 -17.71 15.71 -2.34
CA ASP A 76 -18.30 17.03 -2.60
C ASP A 76 -18.65 17.77 -1.29
N ASP A 77 -19.01 17.05 -0.25
CA ASP A 77 -19.19 17.56 1.12
C ASP A 77 -18.31 16.73 2.08
N PRO A 78 -17.06 17.16 2.31
CA PRO A 78 -16.14 16.45 3.18
C PRO A 78 -16.66 16.35 4.61
N GLU A 79 -16.68 15.12 5.15
CA GLU A 79 -17.01 14.82 6.55
C GLU A 79 -16.01 13.83 7.12
N ILE A 80 -15.96 13.75 8.45
CA ILE A 80 -15.19 12.71 9.14
C ILE A 80 -15.88 11.36 8.95
N GLY A 81 -15.14 10.36 8.52
CA GLY A 81 -15.56 8.98 8.37
C GLY A 81 -14.79 8.02 9.28
N LYS A 82 -15.23 6.76 9.32
CA LYS A 82 -14.50 5.65 9.96
C LYS A 82 -13.58 5.01 8.94
N GLU A 83 -12.29 5.13 9.19
CA GLU A 83 -11.25 4.58 8.34
C GLU A 83 -10.83 3.18 8.76
N LEU A 84 -10.49 2.33 7.78
CA LEU A 84 -9.76 1.09 7.97
C LEU A 84 -8.89 0.86 6.74
N ASN A 85 -7.58 0.68 6.99
CA ASN A 85 -6.58 0.41 5.98
C ASN A 85 -5.80 -0.86 6.34
N LEU A 86 -5.52 -1.68 5.36
CA LEU A 86 -4.68 -2.87 5.48
C LEU A 86 -3.78 -2.96 4.25
N PHE A 87 -2.49 -2.91 4.47
CA PHE A 87 -1.49 -3.28 3.47
C PHE A 87 -0.74 -4.51 3.94
N SER A 88 -0.54 -5.48 3.07
CA SER A 88 0.35 -6.60 3.33
C SER A 88 1.09 -6.99 2.08
N ARG A 89 2.39 -7.20 2.21
CA ARG A 89 3.25 -7.72 1.16
C ARG A 89 4.09 -8.87 1.69
N ILE A 90 4.04 -10.00 1.00
CA ILE A 90 4.84 -11.18 1.29
C ILE A 90 5.67 -11.48 0.04
N ARG A 91 6.98 -11.56 0.22
CA ARG A 91 7.93 -11.93 -0.84
C ARG A 91 8.64 -13.23 -0.47
N PHE A 92 8.67 -14.15 -1.42
CA PHE A 92 9.47 -15.38 -1.36
C PHE A 92 10.57 -15.31 -2.41
N GLN A 93 11.81 -15.48 -1.97
CA GLN A 93 12.98 -15.75 -2.80
C GLN A 93 13.23 -17.26 -2.79
N ILE A 94 12.58 -18.00 -3.69
CA ILE A 94 12.56 -19.46 -3.66
C ILE A 94 13.97 -20.04 -3.93
N ASN A 95 14.68 -19.39 -4.83
CA ASN A 95 16.10 -19.61 -5.11
C ASN A 95 16.70 -18.37 -5.80
N ASN A 96 17.97 -18.44 -6.22
CA ASN A 96 18.64 -17.30 -6.87
C ASN A 96 17.98 -16.87 -8.19
N SER A 97 17.22 -17.77 -8.82
CA SER A 97 16.59 -17.52 -10.12
C SER A 97 15.10 -17.19 -10.02
N PHE A 98 14.40 -17.54 -8.94
CA PHE A 98 12.96 -17.38 -8.83
C PHE A 98 12.51 -16.66 -7.57
N SER A 99 11.77 -15.59 -7.77
CA SER A 99 11.10 -14.87 -6.70
C SER A 99 9.65 -14.57 -7.05
N ILE A 100 8.80 -14.54 -6.02
CA ILE A 100 7.41 -14.13 -6.13
C ILE A 100 7.07 -13.20 -4.96
N ALA A 101 6.38 -12.11 -5.26
CA ALA A 101 5.84 -11.20 -4.26
C ALA A 101 4.34 -11.02 -4.48
N ASN A 102 3.57 -11.14 -3.41
CA ASN A 102 2.14 -10.84 -3.40
C ASN A 102 1.89 -9.68 -2.46
N SER A 103 1.07 -8.74 -2.88
CA SER A 103 0.62 -7.65 -2.01
C SER A 103 -0.88 -7.44 -2.15
N ILE A 104 -1.47 -7.03 -1.04
CA ILE A 104 -2.85 -6.57 -0.97
C ILE A 104 -2.86 -5.21 -0.27
N ASP A 105 -3.56 -4.27 -0.84
CA ASP A 105 -3.85 -2.96 -0.29
C ASP A 105 -5.37 -2.81 -0.23
N PHE A 106 -5.92 -2.85 0.97
CA PHE A 106 -7.34 -2.68 1.22
C PHE A 106 -7.55 -1.36 1.94
N SER A 107 -8.50 -0.56 1.46
CA SER A 107 -8.85 0.70 2.09
C SER A 107 -10.35 0.92 2.05
N ARG A 108 -10.88 1.48 3.15
CA ARG A 108 -12.25 1.94 3.21
C ARG A 108 -12.40 3.16 4.11
N LEU A 109 -13.28 4.06 3.73
CA LEU A 109 -13.77 5.15 4.55
C LEU A 109 -15.30 5.10 4.59
N LYS A 110 -15.86 4.90 5.77
CA LYS A 110 -17.29 4.74 6.00
C LYS A 110 -17.87 5.99 6.64
N TYR A 111 -19.06 6.40 6.23
CA TYR A 111 -19.81 7.45 6.91
C TYR A 111 -20.01 7.16 8.39
N MET A 112 -19.95 8.20 9.24
CA MET A 112 -20.17 8.04 10.69
C MET A 112 -21.60 7.65 11.03
N LYS A 113 -22.59 8.22 10.31
CA LYS A 113 -24.02 8.14 10.64
C LYS A 113 -24.81 7.20 9.72
N LYS A 114 -24.25 6.85 8.54
CA LYS A 114 -24.89 6.01 7.54
C LYS A 114 -24.17 4.68 7.41
N ASN A 115 -24.86 3.65 6.94
CA ASN A 115 -24.23 2.37 6.60
C ASN A 115 -23.70 2.33 5.16
N GLU A 116 -23.13 3.46 4.71
CA GLU A 116 -22.60 3.69 3.37
C GLU A 116 -21.11 3.99 3.46
N PHE A 117 -20.40 3.90 2.34
CA PHE A 117 -18.97 4.18 2.24
C PHE A 117 -18.74 5.36 1.31
N TYR A 118 -17.78 6.22 1.65
CA TYR A 118 -17.18 7.17 0.72
C TYR A 118 -16.39 6.43 -0.35
N TYR A 119 -15.61 5.44 0.12
CA TYR A 119 -14.94 4.46 -0.73
C TYR A 119 -14.72 3.16 0.06
N LYS A 120 -14.60 2.06 -0.68
CA LYS A 120 -14.20 0.75 -0.19
C LYS A 120 -13.72 -0.06 -1.38
N GLY A 121 -12.52 -0.62 -1.27
CA GLY A 121 -11.96 -1.47 -2.31
C GLY A 121 -10.61 -2.01 -1.91
N PHE A 122 -10.01 -2.77 -2.82
CA PHE A 122 -8.67 -3.30 -2.66
C PHE A 122 -7.90 -3.31 -3.98
N ILE A 123 -6.58 -3.33 -3.87
CA ILE A 123 -5.68 -3.62 -4.97
C ILE A 123 -4.87 -4.86 -4.58
N TYR A 124 -5.00 -5.93 -5.35
CA TYR A 124 -4.16 -7.11 -5.22
C TYR A 124 -3.13 -7.11 -6.34
N ARG A 125 -1.85 -7.37 -6.01
CA ARG A 125 -0.78 -7.45 -6.98
C ARG A 125 0.10 -8.66 -6.72
N ALA A 126 0.28 -9.48 -7.75
CA ALA A 126 1.27 -10.54 -7.83
C ALA A 126 2.40 -10.11 -8.78
N ASP A 127 3.63 -10.25 -8.33
CA ASP A 127 4.85 -9.93 -9.09
C ASP A 127 5.78 -11.13 -9.01
N SER A 128 5.96 -11.83 -10.11
CA SER A 128 6.86 -12.98 -10.19
C SER A 128 7.99 -12.71 -11.16
N LYS A 129 9.21 -13.07 -10.76
CA LYS A 129 10.43 -12.94 -11.56
C LYS A 129 11.12 -14.28 -11.65
N TYR A 130 11.42 -14.70 -12.87
CA TYR A 130 12.24 -15.88 -13.14
C TYR A 130 13.43 -15.52 -14.02
N GLN A 131 14.63 -15.91 -13.60
CA GLN A 131 15.89 -15.67 -14.30
C GLN A 131 16.41 -16.98 -14.87
N PHE A 132 16.42 -17.11 -16.19
CA PHE A 132 16.88 -18.31 -16.89
C PHE A 132 18.40 -18.41 -16.85
N THR A 133 19.08 -17.26 -17.05
CA THR A 133 20.54 -17.11 -17.01
C THR A 133 20.89 -15.79 -16.36
N ASN A 134 22.16 -15.50 -16.15
CA ASN A 134 22.61 -14.19 -15.62
C ASN A 134 22.21 -13.00 -16.52
N SER A 135 21.89 -13.29 -17.79
CA SER A 135 21.56 -12.24 -18.78
C SER A 135 20.13 -12.32 -19.31
N LEU A 136 19.35 -13.32 -18.91
CA LEU A 136 18.00 -13.55 -19.47
C LEU A 136 16.99 -13.82 -18.38
N GLY A 137 15.90 -13.05 -18.36
CA GLY A 137 14.84 -13.20 -17.39
C GLY A 137 13.46 -12.87 -17.94
N ILE A 138 12.45 -13.26 -17.18
CA ILE A 138 11.05 -12.90 -17.40
C ILE A 138 10.46 -12.39 -16.09
N ARG A 139 9.61 -11.39 -16.19
CA ARG A 139 8.79 -10.87 -15.10
C ARG A 139 7.34 -10.89 -15.52
N LEU A 140 6.46 -11.29 -14.61
CA LEU A 140 5.01 -11.24 -14.80
C LEU A 140 4.42 -10.43 -13.63
N VAL A 141 3.71 -9.37 -13.97
CA VAL A 141 2.90 -8.60 -13.02
C VAL A 141 1.44 -8.83 -13.33
N ILE A 142 0.67 -9.18 -12.32
CA ILE A 142 -0.80 -9.27 -12.36
C ILE A 142 -1.32 -8.34 -11.26
N GLU A 143 -2.23 -7.43 -11.60
CA GLU A 143 -2.87 -6.52 -10.64
C GLU A 143 -4.38 -6.52 -10.86
N LEU A 144 -5.11 -6.77 -9.79
CA LEU A 144 -6.55 -6.63 -9.72
C LEU A 144 -6.86 -5.39 -8.87
N ASN A 145 -7.56 -4.42 -9.45
CA ASN A 145 -7.96 -3.18 -8.81
C ASN A 145 -9.49 -3.10 -8.71
N ASP A 146 -9.99 -3.31 -7.50
CA ASP A 146 -11.42 -3.29 -7.18
C ASP A 146 -12.01 -1.86 -7.16
N PHE A 147 -11.17 -0.82 -7.00
CA PHE A 147 -11.63 0.58 -7.04
C PHE A 147 -12.03 1.05 -8.44
N ASN A 148 -11.35 0.54 -9.46
CA ASN A 148 -11.52 0.94 -10.86
C ASN A 148 -12.01 -0.22 -11.74
N ASP A 149 -12.31 -1.35 -11.12
CA ASP A 149 -12.86 -2.56 -11.75
C ASP A 149 -12.03 -3.03 -12.96
N TYR A 150 -10.70 -3.11 -12.80
CA TYR A 150 -9.83 -3.60 -13.87
C TYR A 150 -8.85 -4.69 -13.41
N LEU A 151 -8.49 -5.56 -14.34
CA LEU A 151 -7.41 -6.53 -14.26
C LEU A 151 -6.28 -6.11 -15.21
N PHE A 152 -5.09 -5.88 -14.65
CA PHE A 152 -3.89 -5.54 -15.40
C PHE A 152 -2.94 -6.75 -15.44
N ILE A 153 -2.45 -7.10 -16.63
CA ILE A 153 -1.48 -8.18 -16.83
C ILE A 153 -0.32 -7.62 -17.66
N GLN A 154 0.89 -7.76 -17.14
CA GLN A 154 2.11 -7.28 -17.78
C GLN A 154 3.20 -8.36 -17.74
N PRO A 155 3.37 -9.14 -18.81
CA PRO A 155 4.59 -9.91 -19.04
C PRO A 155 5.70 -9.00 -19.54
N LEU A 156 6.91 -9.19 -19.02
CA LEU A 156 8.12 -8.48 -19.40
C LEU A 156 9.26 -9.47 -19.56
N PHE A 157 9.87 -9.49 -20.74
CA PHE A 157 11.08 -10.22 -21.01
C PHE A 157 12.28 -9.27 -20.94
N GLU A 158 13.33 -9.64 -20.25
CA GLU A 158 14.53 -8.86 -20.03
C GLU A 158 15.76 -9.62 -20.53
N TRP A 159 16.55 -8.97 -21.39
CA TRP A 159 17.81 -9.51 -21.87
C TRP A 159 18.95 -8.49 -21.68
N THR A 160 19.96 -8.90 -20.92
CA THR A 160 21.14 -8.10 -20.56
C THR A 160 22.40 -8.77 -21.13
N PRO A 161 22.72 -8.58 -22.41
CA PRO A 161 23.87 -9.26 -23.06
C PRO A 161 25.21 -8.82 -22.48
N ASN A 162 25.30 -7.63 -21.90
CA ASN A 162 26.46 -7.10 -21.22
C ASN A 162 26.01 -6.09 -20.12
N PRO A 163 26.88 -5.70 -19.16
CA PRO A 163 26.51 -4.83 -18.04
C PRO A 163 25.97 -3.45 -18.42
N PHE A 164 26.18 -3.00 -19.64
CA PHE A 164 25.83 -1.65 -20.10
C PHE A 164 24.61 -1.62 -21.03
N THR A 165 24.05 -2.79 -21.39
CA THR A 165 22.97 -2.90 -22.37
C THR A 165 21.87 -3.79 -21.85
N ILE A 166 20.64 -3.25 -21.82
CA ILE A 166 19.46 -4.00 -21.41
C ILE A 166 18.38 -3.81 -22.48
N PHE A 167 17.83 -4.92 -22.94
CA PHE A 167 16.66 -4.95 -23.83
C PHE A 167 15.44 -5.44 -23.07
N TYR A 168 14.32 -4.76 -23.28
CA TYR A 168 13.02 -5.15 -22.73
C TYR A 168 12.05 -5.41 -23.87
N ILE A 169 11.35 -6.52 -23.80
CA ILE A 169 10.18 -6.80 -24.64
C ILE A 169 9.05 -7.16 -23.72
N GLY A 170 7.96 -6.41 -23.81
CA GLY A 170 6.79 -6.65 -22.97
C GLY A 170 5.55 -6.04 -23.58
N GLY A 171 4.42 -6.37 -23.01
CA GLY A 171 3.14 -5.79 -23.31
C GLY A 171 2.37 -5.59 -22.02
N ASN A 172 1.31 -4.81 -22.09
CA ASN A 172 0.34 -4.70 -21.03
C ASN A 172 -1.07 -4.87 -21.60
N GLN A 173 -1.95 -5.41 -20.80
CA GLN A 173 -3.37 -5.51 -21.12
C GLN A 173 -4.18 -5.14 -19.89
N ASN A 174 -5.13 -4.24 -20.07
CA ASN A 174 -6.18 -3.95 -19.12
C ASN A 174 -7.46 -4.64 -19.58
N LEU A 175 -8.04 -5.44 -18.71
CA LEU A 175 -9.33 -6.11 -18.90
C LEU A 175 -10.32 -5.48 -17.91
N THR A 176 -11.41 -4.97 -18.42
CA THR A 176 -12.55 -4.41 -17.68
C THR A 176 -13.72 -5.37 -17.71
#